data_9d648b716f23d4bf282a3854787b222c
#
_entry.id   9d648b716f23d4bf282a3854787b222c
#
_cell.length_a   1.000
_cell.length_b   1.000
_cell.length_c   1.000
_cell.angle_alpha   90.00
_cell.angle_beta   90.00
_cell.angle_gamma   90.00
#
_symmetry.space_group_name_H-M   'P 1'
#
loop_
_entity.id
_entity.type
_entity.pdbx_description
1 polymer ?
#
loop_
_entity_poly.entity_id
_entity_poly.type
_entity_poly.pdbx_seq_one_letter_code
_entity_poly.pdbx_strand_id
1 'polypeptide(L)'
;MRAVDPAMPVVIYGQAEKGQVSVGRHTRHLLDKAHLEICPQAWDFLSIALSIVAADFTDLRANSADGWTRTLELHIAVQDPIFWNTQARALEDALRFLTTDMWTFVFHSGGYGPPAQLQAFHPREDSVALLSGGMDSLIGTIDLVSQGRNPYAVSQIVRGDGKKQGDFAQSLGLSRIGLNHVAKSPGSQEPSQRARSIVFLAFGLAVATSLDRYHQGNRVPLYICENGFIAINPPLTVTRLGSLSTRTAHPEYLGRLQQIFDAAGINVQIQNPYALKTKGEMMAGCLNQDLLKQHAVTSTSCGRFQRFGYKHCGRCVPCQVRRASFMRWDELQDSTKYVYDNLSINTPQYGRFEDVRSVGMAVASVAQDGFDQWLGHSLFSPFIIDRAGYSRMLVQGLDELAKLHSFYGLK
;
A
#
# COMPACT_ATOMS: atom_id res chain seq x y z
N MET A 1 -36.88 -8.05 10.86
CA MET A 1 -36.47 -7.31 9.67
C MET A 1 -35.62 -6.12 10.15
N ARG A 2 -34.31 -6.11 9.92
CA ARG A 2 -33.51 -4.89 10.09
C ARG A 2 -33.93 -3.94 8.98
N ALA A 3 -34.19 -2.65 9.32
CA ALA A 3 -34.39 -1.63 8.33
C ALA A 3 -33.13 -1.61 7.45
N VAL A 4 -33.30 -1.79 6.15
CA VAL A 4 -32.18 -1.63 5.20
C VAL A 4 -31.89 -0.14 5.18
N ASP A 5 -30.70 0.28 5.61
CA ASP A 5 -30.27 1.66 5.48
C ASP A 5 -30.33 2.07 3.99
N PRO A 6 -30.82 3.28 3.68
CA PRO A 6 -30.93 3.71 2.30
C PRO A 6 -29.54 3.71 1.66
N ALA A 7 -29.44 3.16 0.45
CA ALA A 7 -28.19 3.11 -0.31
C ALA A 7 -27.62 4.53 -0.50
N MET A 8 -26.34 4.73 -0.20
CA MET A 8 -25.65 6.00 -0.40
C MET A 8 -25.15 6.10 -1.84
N PRO A 9 -25.62 7.05 -2.64
CA PRO A 9 -25.16 7.19 -4.02
C PRO A 9 -23.72 7.74 -4.07
N VAL A 10 -22.87 7.08 -4.87
CA VAL A 10 -21.48 7.45 -5.11
C VAL A 10 -21.31 7.84 -6.57
N VAL A 11 -20.84 9.04 -6.82
CA VAL A 11 -20.53 9.56 -8.17
C VAL A 11 -19.04 9.33 -8.44
N ILE A 12 -18.76 8.40 -9.37
CA ILE A 12 -17.40 8.13 -9.83
C ILE A 12 -17.11 9.02 -11.04
N TYR A 13 -15.95 9.68 -11.07
CA TYR A 13 -15.46 10.54 -12.15
C TYR A 13 -16.28 11.82 -12.42
N GLY A 14 -17.41 12.01 -11.77
CA GLY A 14 -18.32 13.12 -11.97
C GLY A 14 -18.30 14.16 -10.85
N GLN A 15 -19.21 15.11 -10.97
CA GLN A 15 -19.53 16.07 -9.92
C GLN A 15 -20.73 15.54 -9.13
N ALA A 16 -20.56 15.41 -7.80
CA ALA A 16 -21.63 14.98 -6.93
C ALA A 16 -22.60 16.15 -6.64
N GLU A 17 -23.86 15.83 -6.49
CA GLU A 17 -24.91 16.69 -5.95
C GLU A 17 -24.89 16.70 -4.42
N LYS A 18 -25.72 17.54 -3.81
CA LYS A 18 -25.84 17.59 -2.36
C LYS A 18 -26.34 16.24 -1.82
N GLY A 19 -25.61 15.68 -0.86
CA GLY A 19 -25.96 14.39 -0.25
C GLY A 19 -25.30 13.17 -0.91
N GLN A 20 -24.58 13.33 -2.02
CA GLN A 20 -23.86 12.28 -2.69
C GLN A 20 -22.37 12.27 -2.30
N VAL A 21 -21.76 11.09 -2.35
CA VAL A 21 -20.30 10.92 -2.28
C VAL A 21 -19.71 11.09 -3.67
N SER A 22 -18.52 11.68 -3.78
CA SER A 22 -17.79 11.74 -5.05
C SER A 22 -16.36 11.22 -4.91
N VAL A 23 -15.84 10.57 -5.98
CA VAL A 23 -14.51 10.03 -6.04
C VAL A 23 -13.97 10.00 -7.47
N GLY A 24 -12.66 10.17 -7.65
CA GLY A 24 -11.98 9.90 -8.92
C GLY A 24 -12.10 10.97 -10.01
N ARG A 25 -12.83 12.07 -9.81
CA ARG A 25 -12.96 13.15 -10.82
C ARG A 25 -11.59 13.69 -11.26
N HIS A 26 -10.73 13.95 -10.29
CA HIS A 26 -9.38 14.46 -10.57
C HIS A 26 -8.50 13.42 -11.24
N THR A 27 -8.62 12.16 -10.82
CA THR A 27 -7.92 11.02 -11.44
C THR A 27 -8.24 10.91 -12.93
N ARG A 28 -9.55 10.93 -13.29
CA ARG A 28 -9.97 10.87 -14.68
C ARG A 28 -9.38 12.03 -15.50
N HIS A 29 -9.47 13.26 -14.97
CA HIS A 29 -8.90 14.42 -15.65
C HIS A 29 -7.39 14.30 -15.90
N LEU A 30 -6.63 13.80 -14.93
CA LEU A 30 -5.18 13.65 -15.07
C LEU A 30 -4.80 12.56 -16.07
N LEU A 31 -5.51 11.43 -16.05
CA LEU A 31 -5.28 10.34 -17.01
C LEU A 31 -5.65 10.76 -18.44
N ASP A 32 -6.75 11.49 -18.59
CA ASP A 32 -7.17 12.06 -19.86
C ASP A 32 -6.14 13.07 -20.41
N LYS A 33 -5.69 13.99 -19.56
CA LYS A 33 -4.65 14.98 -19.90
C LYS A 33 -3.30 14.33 -20.28
N ALA A 34 -3.00 13.17 -19.72
CA ALA A 34 -1.80 12.42 -20.05
C ALA A 34 -1.92 11.62 -21.34
N HIS A 35 -3.09 11.65 -22.00
CA HIS A 35 -3.40 10.94 -23.25
C HIS A 35 -3.11 9.44 -23.21
N LEU A 36 -3.19 8.81 -22.04
CA LEU A 36 -2.92 7.39 -21.85
C LEU A 36 -4.07 6.54 -22.37
N GLU A 37 -3.79 5.58 -23.24
CA GLU A 37 -4.74 4.60 -23.72
C GLU A 37 -4.80 3.40 -22.77
N ILE A 38 -5.80 3.39 -21.92
CA ILE A 38 -5.98 2.40 -20.83
C ILE A 38 -6.92 1.31 -21.32
N CYS A 39 -6.60 0.03 -21.09
CA CYS A 39 -7.50 -1.04 -21.47
C CYS A 39 -8.80 -1.02 -20.64
N PRO A 40 -9.95 -1.43 -21.25
CA PRO A 40 -11.26 -1.38 -20.58
C PRO A 40 -11.31 -2.12 -19.24
N GLN A 41 -10.69 -3.29 -19.14
CA GLN A 41 -10.68 -4.10 -17.93
C GLN A 41 -9.90 -3.42 -16.78
N ALA A 42 -8.77 -2.74 -17.08
CA ALA A 42 -8.04 -1.97 -16.07
C ALA A 42 -8.82 -0.72 -15.65
N TRP A 43 -9.61 -0.13 -16.54
CA TRP A 43 -10.49 0.98 -16.21
C TRP A 43 -11.65 0.54 -15.32
N ASP A 44 -12.27 -0.60 -15.60
CA ASP A 44 -13.28 -1.19 -14.72
C ASP A 44 -12.69 -1.48 -13.33
N PHE A 45 -11.50 -2.07 -13.27
CA PHE A 45 -10.81 -2.31 -11.99
C PHE A 45 -10.52 -1.00 -11.23
N LEU A 46 -10.15 0.08 -11.94
CA LEU A 46 -9.99 1.41 -11.33
C LEU A 46 -11.32 1.94 -10.77
N SER A 47 -12.42 1.77 -11.49
CA SER A 47 -13.76 2.17 -11.04
C SER A 47 -14.19 1.38 -9.81
N ILE A 48 -13.92 0.07 -9.78
CA ILE A 48 -14.15 -0.81 -8.62
C ILE A 48 -13.32 -0.34 -7.42
N ALA A 49 -12.02 -0.08 -7.62
CA ALA A 49 -11.12 0.37 -6.56
C ALA A 49 -11.54 1.73 -5.98
N LEU A 50 -12.01 2.64 -6.82
CA LEU A 50 -12.54 3.95 -6.38
C LEU A 50 -13.84 3.79 -5.59
N SER A 51 -14.73 2.88 -5.99
CA SER A 51 -15.96 2.57 -5.26
C SER A 51 -15.67 1.98 -3.87
N ILE A 52 -14.70 1.06 -3.78
CA ILE A 52 -14.24 0.47 -2.53
C ILE A 52 -13.71 1.54 -1.58
N VAL A 53 -12.87 2.45 -2.08
CA VAL A 53 -12.33 3.53 -1.24
C VAL A 53 -13.40 4.53 -0.83
N ALA A 54 -14.38 4.81 -1.67
CA ALA A 54 -15.52 5.65 -1.31
C ALA A 54 -16.32 5.03 -0.15
N ALA A 55 -16.62 3.73 -0.19
CA ALA A 55 -17.29 3.00 0.88
C ALA A 55 -16.44 2.95 2.16
N ASP A 56 -15.15 2.60 2.03
CA ASP A 56 -14.20 2.55 3.19
C ASP A 56 -14.05 3.91 3.89
N PHE A 57 -14.24 5.01 3.14
CA PHE A 57 -14.15 6.37 3.63
C PHE A 57 -15.43 6.87 4.31
N THR A 58 -16.61 6.39 3.88
CA THR A 58 -17.90 6.96 4.28
C THR A 58 -18.61 6.18 5.36
N ASP A 59 -18.40 4.87 5.43
CA ASP A 59 -19.04 4.02 6.46
C ASP A 59 -18.16 3.92 7.70
N LEU A 60 -18.70 4.37 8.84
CA LEU A 60 -17.94 4.44 10.10
C LEU A 60 -17.91 3.07 10.80
N ARG A 61 -16.73 2.57 11.12
CA ARG A 61 -16.53 1.36 11.91
C ARG A 61 -17.25 1.39 13.26
N ALA A 62 -17.32 2.57 13.87
CA ALA A 62 -18.04 2.77 15.12
C ALA A 62 -19.54 2.42 15.06
N ASN A 63 -20.12 2.37 13.86
CA ASN A 63 -21.53 2.03 13.65
C ASN A 63 -21.74 0.50 13.51
N SER A 64 -20.67 -0.30 13.36
CA SER A 64 -20.79 -1.76 13.28
C SER A 64 -21.10 -2.38 14.63
N ALA A 65 -21.67 -3.59 14.64
CA ALA A 65 -22.13 -4.26 15.85
C ALA A 65 -21.03 -4.51 16.89
N ASP A 66 -19.80 -4.76 16.43
CA ASP A 66 -18.60 -4.96 17.25
C ASP A 66 -17.71 -3.71 17.34
N GLY A 67 -18.13 -2.58 16.76
CA GLY A 67 -17.37 -1.35 16.68
C GLY A 67 -16.16 -1.42 15.74
N TRP A 68 -16.03 -2.49 14.92
CA TRP A 68 -14.84 -2.77 14.14
C TRP A 68 -15.08 -3.35 12.75
N THR A 69 -15.86 -4.44 12.63
CA THR A 69 -16.10 -5.19 11.40
C THR A 69 -17.37 -4.68 10.72
N ARG A 70 -17.24 -4.09 9.55
CA ARG A 70 -18.36 -3.60 8.74
C ARG A 70 -18.86 -4.68 7.79
N THR A 71 -20.14 -4.57 7.42
CA THR A 71 -20.71 -5.32 6.30
C THR A 71 -21.08 -4.31 5.22
N LEU A 72 -20.38 -4.38 4.09
CA LEU A 72 -20.43 -3.42 3.00
C LEU A 72 -20.93 -4.12 1.74
N GLU A 73 -22.07 -3.66 1.21
CA GLU A 73 -22.62 -4.14 -0.06
C GLU A 73 -22.49 -3.01 -1.09
N LEU A 74 -21.83 -3.29 -2.22
CA LEU A 74 -21.54 -2.33 -3.26
C LEU A 74 -22.18 -2.75 -4.57
N HIS A 75 -23.02 -1.88 -5.13
CA HIS A 75 -23.57 -1.98 -6.47
C HIS A 75 -22.77 -1.05 -7.39
N ILE A 76 -22.01 -1.63 -8.33
CA ILE A 76 -21.03 -0.89 -9.14
C ILE A 76 -21.36 -1.04 -10.62
N ALA A 77 -21.50 0.10 -11.31
CA ALA A 77 -21.61 0.10 -12.77
C ALA A 77 -20.22 -0.05 -13.41
N VAL A 78 -20.07 -1.05 -14.28
CA VAL A 78 -18.85 -1.38 -15.04
C VAL A 78 -19.19 -1.61 -16.50
N GLN A 79 -18.18 -1.72 -17.37
CA GLN A 79 -18.39 -2.00 -18.80
C GLN A 79 -18.74 -3.49 -19.03
N ASP A 80 -18.07 -4.40 -18.31
CA ASP A 80 -18.31 -5.84 -18.41
C ASP A 80 -18.84 -6.42 -17.09
N PRO A 81 -20.14 -6.22 -16.77
CA PRO A 81 -20.72 -6.74 -15.54
C PRO A 81 -20.78 -8.27 -15.52
N ILE A 82 -20.85 -8.93 -16.68
CA ILE A 82 -20.90 -10.40 -16.75
C ILE A 82 -19.60 -10.98 -16.21
N PHE A 83 -18.46 -10.50 -16.72
CA PHE A 83 -17.16 -10.91 -16.24
C PHE A 83 -16.97 -10.55 -14.75
N TRP A 84 -17.21 -9.30 -14.36
CA TRP A 84 -16.94 -8.86 -12.98
C TRP A 84 -17.81 -9.56 -11.94
N ASN A 85 -19.05 -9.96 -12.28
CA ASN A 85 -19.87 -10.80 -11.39
C ASN A 85 -19.24 -12.19 -11.18
N THR A 86 -18.50 -12.74 -12.15
CA THR A 86 -17.74 -13.99 -11.94
C THR A 86 -16.55 -13.80 -11.01
N GLN A 87 -16.01 -12.57 -10.90
CA GLN A 87 -14.88 -12.23 -10.04
C GLN A 87 -15.30 -11.67 -8.67
N ALA A 88 -16.59 -11.46 -8.41
CA ALA A 88 -17.10 -10.86 -7.18
C ALA A 88 -16.52 -11.56 -5.93
N ARG A 89 -16.60 -12.89 -5.88
CA ARG A 89 -16.09 -13.68 -4.75
C ARG A 89 -14.58 -13.53 -4.54
N ALA A 90 -13.79 -13.49 -5.60
CA ALA A 90 -12.33 -13.30 -5.52
C ALA A 90 -11.97 -11.92 -4.96
N LEU A 91 -12.71 -10.88 -5.38
CA LEU A 91 -12.57 -9.50 -4.83
C LEU A 91 -12.96 -9.43 -3.35
N GLU A 92 -14.11 -10.06 -2.97
CA GLU A 92 -14.57 -10.14 -1.58
C GLU A 92 -13.51 -10.77 -0.67
N ASP A 93 -12.94 -11.91 -1.09
CA ASP A 93 -11.91 -12.62 -0.33
C ASP A 93 -10.60 -11.82 -0.23
N ALA A 94 -10.18 -11.14 -1.31
CA ALA A 94 -9.01 -10.26 -1.28
C ALA A 94 -9.19 -9.09 -0.32
N LEU A 95 -10.37 -8.44 -0.35
CA LEU A 95 -10.66 -7.31 0.52
C LEU A 95 -10.92 -7.71 1.96
N ARG A 96 -11.57 -8.85 2.21
CA ARG A 96 -11.71 -9.41 3.55
C ARG A 96 -10.34 -9.66 4.18
N PHE A 97 -9.40 -10.22 3.42
CA PHE A 97 -8.03 -10.38 3.87
C PHE A 97 -7.36 -9.03 4.18
N LEU A 98 -7.55 -8.03 3.32
CA LEU A 98 -6.94 -6.71 3.46
C LEU A 98 -7.54 -5.90 4.61
N THR A 99 -8.88 -5.92 4.79
CA THR A 99 -9.62 -4.97 5.65
C THR A 99 -10.25 -5.58 6.89
N THR A 100 -10.47 -6.90 6.91
CA THR A 100 -11.34 -7.67 7.83
C THR A 100 -12.83 -7.34 7.74
N ASP A 101 -13.23 -6.43 6.88
CA ASP A 101 -14.64 -6.15 6.62
C ASP A 101 -15.27 -7.25 5.76
N MET A 102 -16.57 -7.40 5.84
CA MET A 102 -17.36 -8.28 5.00
C MET A 102 -17.84 -7.47 3.80
N TRP A 103 -17.40 -7.89 2.62
CA TRP A 103 -17.72 -7.21 1.35
C TRP A 103 -18.66 -8.08 0.52
N THR A 104 -19.58 -7.44 -0.17
CA THR A 104 -20.46 -8.05 -1.18
C THR A 104 -20.48 -7.14 -2.39
N PHE A 105 -20.28 -7.70 -3.60
CA PHE A 105 -20.27 -6.97 -4.85
C PHE A 105 -21.36 -7.43 -5.79
N VAL A 106 -22.06 -6.48 -6.37
CA VAL A 106 -23.01 -6.67 -7.48
C VAL A 106 -22.64 -5.70 -8.60
N PHE A 107 -22.30 -6.25 -9.75
CA PHE A 107 -21.91 -5.45 -10.91
C PHE A 107 -23.05 -5.28 -11.89
N HIS A 108 -23.22 -4.06 -12.40
CA HIS A 108 -24.27 -3.63 -13.32
C HIS A 108 -23.66 -3.02 -14.60
N SER A 109 -24.42 -3.04 -15.69
CA SER A 109 -24.06 -2.31 -16.91
C SER A 109 -24.16 -0.80 -16.72
N GLY A 110 -23.54 -0.03 -17.63
CA GLY A 110 -23.61 1.43 -17.66
C GLY A 110 -22.39 2.13 -17.01
N GLY A 111 -21.31 1.39 -16.71
CA GLY A 111 -20.04 1.96 -16.28
C GLY A 111 -19.39 2.84 -17.36
N TYR A 112 -18.69 3.87 -16.93
CA TYR A 112 -17.91 4.71 -17.84
C TYR A 112 -16.70 3.94 -18.37
N GLY A 113 -16.44 4.05 -19.67
CA GLY A 113 -15.21 3.60 -20.29
C GLY A 113 -14.03 4.56 -20.03
N PRO A 114 -12.80 4.14 -20.36
CA PRO A 114 -11.66 5.03 -20.38
C PRO A 114 -11.94 6.21 -21.33
N PRO A 115 -11.36 7.41 -21.07
CA PRO A 115 -11.51 8.54 -21.98
C PRO A 115 -11.02 8.17 -23.37
N ALA A 116 -11.84 8.44 -24.40
CA ALA A 116 -11.41 8.25 -25.79
C ALA A 116 -10.30 9.24 -26.12
N GLN A 117 -9.15 8.73 -26.57
CA GLN A 117 -8.00 9.54 -26.93
C GLN A 117 -7.96 9.81 -28.43
N LEU A 118 -8.01 11.09 -28.84
CA LEU A 118 -7.83 11.46 -30.25
C LEU A 118 -6.39 11.19 -30.75
N GLN A 119 -5.43 11.33 -29.85
CA GLN A 119 -4.02 11.00 -30.07
C GLN A 119 -3.54 10.24 -28.83
N ALA A 120 -3.59 8.92 -28.90
CA ALA A 120 -3.12 8.07 -27.82
C ALA A 120 -1.59 8.18 -27.68
N PHE A 121 -1.15 8.29 -26.42
CA PHE A 121 0.26 8.25 -26.06
C PHE A 121 0.57 6.93 -25.37
N HIS A 122 1.47 6.17 -25.95
CA HIS A 122 1.97 4.92 -25.37
C HIS A 122 3.39 5.14 -24.84
N PRO A 123 3.56 5.31 -23.53
CA PRO A 123 4.88 5.49 -22.93
C PRO A 123 5.80 4.31 -23.23
N ARG A 124 7.09 4.59 -23.52
CA ARG A 124 8.08 3.57 -23.93
C ARG A 124 8.81 2.91 -22.78
N GLU A 125 8.43 3.23 -21.56
CA GLU A 125 8.95 2.60 -20.36
C GLU A 125 8.66 1.09 -20.37
N ASP A 126 9.58 0.30 -19.78
CA ASP A 126 9.51 -1.17 -19.82
C ASP A 126 8.65 -1.78 -18.72
N SER A 127 8.28 -0.98 -17.73
CA SER A 127 7.59 -1.41 -16.51
C SER A 127 6.94 -0.22 -15.81
N VAL A 128 6.17 -0.50 -14.76
CA VAL A 128 5.63 0.51 -13.85
C VAL A 128 6.17 0.28 -12.44
N ALA A 129 6.57 1.35 -11.74
CA ALA A 129 6.94 1.32 -10.34
C ALA A 129 6.06 2.23 -9.49
N LEU A 130 5.47 1.68 -8.41
CA LEU A 130 4.70 2.46 -7.45
C LEU A 130 5.63 3.25 -6.54
N LEU A 131 5.68 4.57 -6.71
CA LEU A 131 6.54 5.49 -5.97
C LEU A 131 5.74 6.25 -4.91
N SER A 132 5.65 5.68 -3.71
CA SER A 132 4.85 6.22 -2.60
C SER A 132 5.47 7.42 -1.87
N GLY A 133 6.77 7.67 -2.05
CA GLY A 133 7.56 8.60 -1.23
C GLY A 133 8.11 7.98 0.06
N GLY A 134 7.89 6.68 0.26
CA GLY A 134 8.48 5.87 1.32
C GLY A 134 9.88 5.37 0.98
N MET A 135 10.63 4.93 2.00
CA MET A 135 11.99 4.41 1.86
C MET A 135 12.06 3.22 0.91
N ASP A 136 11.14 2.29 1.03
CA ASP A 136 11.17 1.04 0.25
C ASP A 136 10.93 1.30 -1.23
N SER A 137 9.96 2.16 -1.57
CA SER A 137 9.71 2.54 -2.95
C SER A 137 10.85 3.37 -3.55
N LEU A 138 11.55 4.16 -2.74
CA LEU A 138 12.76 4.87 -3.15
C LEU A 138 13.88 3.88 -3.50
N ILE A 139 14.22 2.96 -2.59
CA ILE A 139 15.26 1.95 -2.83
C ILE A 139 14.91 1.11 -4.06
N GLY A 140 13.64 0.68 -4.16
CA GLY A 140 13.19 -0.11 -5.29
C GLY A 140 13.36 0.59 -6.63
N THR A 141 13.01 1.86 -6.72
CA THR A 141 13.23 2.63 -7.96
C THR A 141 14.71 2.89 -8.25
N ILE A 142 15.54 3.14 -7.23
CA ILE A 142 17.00 3.24 -7.38
C ILE A 142 17.56 1.95 -7.98
N ASP A 143 17.22 0.80 -7.40
CA ASP A 143 17.74 -0.50 -7.84
C ASP A 143 17.27 -0.86 -9.24
N LEU A 144 15.99 -0.60 -9.58
CA LEU A 144 15.48 -0.83 -10.94
C LEU A 144 16.25 -0.02 -11.99
N VAL A 145 16.46 1.27 -11.73
CA VAL A 145 17.24 2.14 -12.65
C VAL A 145 18.70 1.68 -12.71
N SER A 146 19.31 1.34 -11.59
CA SER A 146 20.69 0.85 -11.54
C SER A 146 20.90 -0.49 -12.27
N GLN A 147 19.81 -1.28 -12.40
CA GLN A 147 19.78 -2.52 -13.21
C GLN A 147 19.48 -2.27 -14.70
N GLY A 148 19.42 -1.02 -15.14
CA GLY A 148 19.12 -0.65 -16.52
C GLY A 148 17.64 -0.73 -16.90
N ARG A 149 16.72 -0.81 -15.92
CA ARG A 149 15.28 -0.71 -16.14
C ARG A 149 14.86 0.75 -16.31
N ASN A 150 13.81 0.97 -17.08
CA ASN A 150 13.21 2.27 -17.26
C ASN A 150 11.73 2.24 -16.82
N PRO A 151 11.44 2.26 -15.49
CA PRO A 151 10.06 2.21 -15.02
C PRO A 151 9.35 3.56 -15.14
N TYR A 152 8.07 3.54 -15.55
CA TYR A 152 7.17 4.68 -15.37
C TYR A 152 6.78 4.78 -13.89
N ALA A 153 7.12 5.87 -13.22
CA ALA A 153 6.81 6.06 -11.81
C ALA A 153 5.35 6.51 -11.63
N VAL A 154 4.58 5.75 -10.86
CA VAL A 154 3.21 6.10 -10.48
C VAL A 154 3.18 6.46 -9.01
N SER A 155 2.65 7.64 -8.69
CA SER A 155 2.55 8.12 -7.32
C SER A 155 1.10 8.37 -6.94
N GLN A 156 0.69 7.91 -5.74
CA GLN A 156 -0.52 8.39 -5.11
C GLN A 156 -0.20 9.64 -4.30
N ILE A 157 -0.71 10.79 -4.73
CA ILE A 157 -0.42 12.06 -4.07
C ILE A 157 -1.24 12.17 -2.78
N VAL A 158 -0.53 12.18 -1.66
CA VAL A 158 -1.05 12.49 -0.34
C VAL A 158 -0.40 13.79 0.15
N ARG A 159 -1.11 14.55 0.97
CA ARG A 159 -0.56 15.80 1.52
C ARG A 159 0.76 15.52 2.26
N GLY A 160 1.82 16.22 1.88
CA GLY A 160 3.17 16.09 2.44
C GLY A 160 4.13 15.18 1.65
N ASP A 161 3.64 14.40 0.67
CA ASP A 161 4.48 13.46 -0.09
C ASP A 161 4.77 13.89 -1.54
N GLY A 162 3.90 14.69 -2.15
CA GLY A 162 3.97 15.01 -3.58
C GLY A 162 5.31 15.61 -4.04
N LYS A 163 5.90 16.52 -3.23
CA LYS A 163 7.19 17.13 -3.54
C LYS A 163 8.31 16.09 -3.54
N LYS A 164 8.45 15.30 -2.47
CA LYS A 164 9.51 14.28 -2.39
C LYS A 164 9.38 13.19 -3.44
N GLN A 165 8.15 12.79 -3.80
CA GLN A 165 7.90 11.86 -4.91
C GLN A 165 8.41 12.44 -6.24
N GLY A 166 8.22 13.76 -6.45
CA GLY A 166 8.77 14.49 -7.60
C GLY A 166 10.29 14.54 -7.57
N ASP A 167 10.87 14.91 -6.43
CA ASP A 167 12.32 15.00 -6.24
C ASP A 167 13.00 13.63 -6.49
N PHE A 168 12.40 12.53 -6.01
CA PHE A 168 12.91 11.18 -6.24
C PHE A 168 12.86 10.80 -7.74
N ALA A 169 11.73 11.01 -8.39
CA ALA A 169 11.60 10.71 -9.82
C ALA A 169 12.58 11.55 -10.66
N GLN A 170 12.72 12.84 -10.36
CA GLN A 170 13.65 13.74 -11.04
C GLN A 170 15.11 13.31 -10.87
N SER A 171 15.52 12.95 -9.64
CA SER A 171 16.90 12.49 -9.37
C SER A 171 17.25 11.19 -10.09
N LEU A 172 16.24 10.39 -10.45
CA LEU A 172 16.37 9.12 -11.16
C LEU A 172 16.10 9.25 -12.67
N GLY A 173 15.75 10.45 -13.17
CA GLY A 173 15.42 10.67 -14.58
C GLY A 173 14.14 9.95 -15.04
N LEU A 174 13.19 9.67 -14.13
CA LEU A 174 11.99 8.90 -14.44
C LEU A 174 10.83 9.79 -14.89
N SER A 175 10.08 9.32 -15.88
CA SER A 175 8.72 9.80 -16.16
C SER A 175 7.83 9.48 -14.94
N ARG A 176 6.97 10.42 -14.56
CA ARG A 176 6.09 10.24 -13.39
C ARG A 176 4.72 10.82 -13.61
N ILE A 177 3.69 10.08 -13.18
CA ILE A 177 2.34 10.60 -12.99
C ILE A 177 1.97 10.55 -11.51
N GLY A 178 1.42 11.67 -11.02
CA GLY A 178 0.90 11.76 -9.66
C GLY A 178 -0.63 11.80 -9.68
N LEU A 179 -1.28 10.77 -9.15
CA LEU A 179 -2.73 10.62 -9.14
C LEU A 179 -3.29 10.74 -7.72
N ASN A 180 -4.54 11.20 -7.60
CA ASN A 180 -5.24 11.29 -6.33
C ASN A 180 -6.73 10.98 -6.53
N HIS A 181 -7.27 10.04 -5.74
CA HIS A 181 -8.68 9.66 -5.82
C HIS A 181 -9.65 10.72 -5.30
N VAL A 182 -9.24 11.58 -4.37
CA VAL A 182 -10.04 12.70 -3.79
C VAL A 182 -11.47 12.27 -3.49
N ALA A 183 -11.65 11.41 -2.46
CA ALA A 183 -12.99 11.09 -1.97
C ALA A 183 -13.56 12.28 -1.15
N LYS A 184 -14.83 12.61 -1.38
CA LYS A 184 -15.57 13.60 -0.61
C LYS A 184 -16.88 12.98 -0.14
N SER A 185 -17.18 13.13 1.14
CA SER A 185 -18.43 12.68 1.76
C SER A 185 -19.21 13.87 2.32
N PRO A 186 -20.54 13.85 2.24
CA PRO A 186 -21.39 14.85 2.92
C PRO A 186 -21.41 14.68 4.43
N GLY A 187 -21.02 13.52 4.96
CA GLY A 187 -21.03 13.18 6.38
C GLY A 187 -19.65 13.02 7.01
N SER A 188 -19.63 12.37 8.17
CA SER A 188 -18.40 12.00 8.88
C SER A 188 -17.55 11.04 8.06
N GLN A 189 -16.25 11.04 8.31
CA GLN A 189 -15.27 10.24 7.57
C GLN A 189 -14.63 9.19 8.48
N GLU A 190 -14.49 7.96 7.98
CA GLU A 190 -13.79 6.90 8.70
C GLU A 190 -12.28 7.21 8.78
N PRO A 191 -11.72 7.35 10.00
CA PRO A 191 -10.29 7.65 10.15
C PRO A 191 -9.39 6.45 9.84
N SER A 192 -9.90 5.22 9.94
CA SER A 192 -9.16 3.96 9.74
C SER A 192 -9.46 3.35 8.37
N GLN A 193 -9.00 4.03 7.31
CA GLN A 193 -9.15 3.56 5.94
C GLN A 193 -8.15 2.44 5.64
N ARG A 194 -8.63 1.23 5.38
CA ARG A 194 -7.80 0.03 5.18
C ARG A 194 -7.72 -0.42 3.73
N ALA A 195 -8.74 -0.09 2.93
CA ALA A 195 -8.79 -0.48 1.52
C ALA A 195 -8.03 0.48 0.59
N ARG A 196 -7.51 1.60 1.09
CA ARG A 196 -6.91 2.67 0.26
C ARG A 196 -5.80 2.20 -0.68
N SER A 197 -5.09 1.15 -0.34
CA SER A 197 -4.00 0.61 -1.16
C SER A 197 -4.47 0.03 -2.49
N ILE A 198 -5.71 -0.43 -2.61
CA ILE A 198 -6.23 -0.97 -3.87
C ILE A 198 -6.26 0.08 -4.98
N VAL A 199 -6.55 1.35 -4.63
CA VAL A 199 -6.52 2.45 -5.61
C VAL A 199 -5.12 2.73 -6.11
N PHE A 200 -4.11 2.61 -5.25
CA PHE A 200 -2.73 2.80 -5.69
C PHE A 200 -2.28 1.73 -6.68
N LEU A 201 -2.66 0.46 -6.43
CA LEU A 201 -2.45 -0.63 -7.39
C LEU A 201 -3.23 -0.40 -8.68
N ALA A 202 -4.49 0.05 -8.59
CA ALA A 202 -5.31 0.37 -9.76
C ALA A 202 -4.73 1.51 -10.60
N PHE A 203 -4.12 2.52 -9.97
CA PHE A 203 -3.37 3.56 -10.70
C PHE A 203 -2.17 2.97 -11.46
N GLY A 204 -1.39 2.12 -10.79
CA GLY A 204 -0.29 1.41 -11.43
C GLY A 204 -0.75 0.54 -12.59
N LEU A 205 -1.86 -0.19 -12.41
CA LEU A 205 -2.44 -1.04 -13.45
C LEU A 205 -2.89 -0.23 -14.67
N ALA A 206 -3.61 0.89 -14.44
CA ALA A 206 -4.06 1.77 -15.52
C ALA A 206 -2.88 2.28 -16.36
N VAL A 207 -1.80 2.71 -15.73
CA VAL A 207 -0.59 3.15 -16.44
C VAL A 207 0.12 1.97 -17.11
N ALA A 208 0.20 0.81 -16.47
CA ALA A 208 0.84 -0.37 -17.06
C ALA A 208 0.18 -0.83 -18.36
N THR A 209 -1.16 -0.74 -18.42
CA THR A 209 -1.90 -1.11 -19.65
C THR A 209 -1.82 -0.06 -20.75
N SER A 210 -1.30 1.13 -20.47
CA SER A 210 -1.08 2.19 -21.47
C SER A 210 0.33 2.19 -22.09
N LEU A 211 1.27 1.38 -21.54
CA LEU A 211 2.63 1.34 -22.06
C LEU A 211 2.68 0.69 -23.46
N ASP A 212 3.58 1.18 -24.33
CA ASP A 212 3.85 0.61 -25.66
C ASP A 212 4.10 -0.92 -25.57
N ARG A 213 4.85 -1.36 -24.58
CA ARG A 213 5.09 -2.78 -24.28
C ARG A 213 3.81 -3.60 -24.13
N TYR A 214 2.76 -3.04 -23.46
CA TYR A 214 1.46 -3.72 -23.31
C TYR A 214 0.73 -3.84 -24.65
N HIS A 215 0.71 -2.77 -25.44
CA HIS A 215 0.08 -2.74 -26.77
C HIS A 215 0.78 -3.66 -27.78
N GLN A 216 2.07 -3.95 -27.56
CA GLN A 216 2.82 -4.96 -28.31
C GLN A 216 2.49 -6.41 -27.86
N GLY A 217 1.57 -6.62 -26.93
CA GLY A 217 1.20 -7.93 -26.40
C GLY A 217 2.18 -8.50 -25.36
N ASN A 218 3.15 -7.72 -24.90
CA ASN A 218 4.13 -8.19 -23.92
C ASN A 218 3.61 -7.96 -22.48
N ARG A 219 3.99 -8.88 -21.57
CA ARG A 219 3.66 -8.74 -20.16
C ARG A 219 4.43 -7.58 -19.54
N VAL A 220 3.70 -6.68 -18.83
CA VAL A 220 4.26 -5.49 -18.19
C VAL A 220 4.46 -5.76 -16.69
N PRO A 221 5.69 -5.62 -16.15
CA PRO A 221 5.91 -5.67 -14.71
C PRO A 221 5.33 -4.42 -14.01
N LEU A 222 4.56 -4.65 -12.93
CA LEU A 222 4.09 -3.64 -11.99
C LEU A 222 4.79 -3.86 -10.65
N TYR A 223 5.77 -3.01 -10.34
CA TYR A 223 6.58 -3.14 -9.14
C TYR A 223 5.92 -2.46 -7.94
N ILE A 224 5.71 -3.23 -6.87
CA ILE A 224 5.39 -2.76 -5.53
C ILE A 224 6.56 -3.10 -4.60
N CYS A 225 7.46 -2.14 -4.40
CA CYS A 225 8.66 -2.36 -3.61
C CYS A 225 8.35 -2.13 -2.12
N GLU A 226 8.21 -3.22 -1.37
CA GLU A 226 7.96 -3.20 0.07
C GLU A 226 8.79 -4.29 0.73
N ASN A 227 9.46 -3.98 1.85
CA ASN A 227 10.20 -4.98 2.61
C ASN A 227 9.30 -6.09 3.14
N GLY A 228 9.80 -7.32 3.14
CA GLY A 228 9.02 -8.49 3.52
C GLY A 228 8.54 -8.47 4.97
N PHE A 229 9.32 -7.87 5.88
CA PHE A 229 8.96 -7.81 7.30
C PHE A 229 7.67 -7.02 7.53
N ILE A 230 7.53 -5.86 6.89
CA ILE A 230 6.30 -5.07 6.96
C ILE A 230 5.19 -5.71 6.11
N ALA A 231 5.52 -6.28 4.95
CA ALA A 231 4.55 -6.92 4.05
C ALA A 231 3.82 -8.10 4.70
N ILE A 232 4.54 -8.98 5.41
CA ILE A 232 3.95 -10.12 6.15
C ILE A 232 3.13 -9.63 7.36
N ASN A 233 3.46 -8.46 7.92
CA ASN A 233 2.80 -7.92 9.11
C ASN A 233 2.83 -8.90 10.30
N PRO A 234 4.02 -9.29 10.80
CA PRO A 234 4.14 -10.26 11.87
C PRO A 234 3.47 -9.78 13.16
N PRO A 235 3.14 -10.67 14.12
CA PRO A 235 2.37 -10.36 15.33
C PRO A 235 3.21 -9.58 16.37
N LEU A 236 3.72 -8.40 16.01
CA LEU A 236 4.51 -7.54 16.88
C LEU A 236 3.70 -6.89 17.99
N THR A 237 2.40 -6.71 17.82
CA THR A 237 1.51 -6.11 18.82
C THR A 237 0.17 -6.82 18.80
N VAL A 238 -0.52 -6.88 19.95
CA VAL A 238 -1.88 -7.42 20.05
C VAL A 238 -2.84 -6.66 19.12
N THR A 239 -2.66 -5.33 19.01
CA THR A 239 -3.45 -4.51 18.10
C THR A 239 -3.11 -4.77 16.63
N ARG A 240 -1.93 -5.31 16.31
CA ARG A 240 -1.56 -5.69 14.94
C ARG A 240 -2.14 -7.03 14.49
N LEU A 241 -2.51 -7.91 15.42
CA LEU A 241 -3.31 -9.08 15.08
C LEU A 241 -4.67 -8.67 14.46
N GLY A 242 -5.19 -7.51 14.85
CA GLY A 242 -6.38 -6.88 14.28
C GLY A 242 -6.14 -5.68 13.38
N SER A 243 -4.95 -5.08 13.37
CA SER A 243 -4.65 -3.89 12.56
C SER A 243 -4.05 -4.27 11.21
N LEU A 244 -4.82 -4.12 10.18
CA LEU A 244 -4.52 -4.60 8.83
C LEU A 244 -3.93 -3.53 7.92
N SER A 245 -3.56 -2.38 8.46
CA SER A 245 -3.06 -1.23 7.70
C SER A 245 -1.77 -1.48 6.93
N THR A 246 -1.13 -2.64 7.14
CA THR A 246 0.16 -2.99 6.54
C THR A 246 0.12 -4.24 5.65
N ARG A 247 -1.05 -4.79 5.30
CA ARG A 247 -1.18 -5.98 4.43
C ARG A 247 -1.18 -5.67 2.93
N THR A 248 -0.89 -4.43 2.55
CA THR A 248 -0.93 -3.96 1.15
C THR A 248 -0.02 -4.77 0.21
N ALA A 249 1.15 -5.16 0.67
CA ALA A 249 2.13 -5.93 -0.09
C ALA A 249 2.23 -7.40 0.36
N HIS A 250 1.25 -7.87 1.15
CA HIS A 250 1.23 -9.26 1.59
C HIS A 250 1.04 -10.21 0.39
N PRO A 251 1.81 -11.30 0.27
CA PRO A 251 1.73 -12.24 -0.86
C PRO A 251 0.31 -12.75 -1.13
N GLU A 252 -0.46 -13.02 -0.08
CA GLU A 252 -1.87 -13.43 -0.18
C GLU A 252 -2.72 -12.41 -0.93
N TYR A 253 -2.61 -11.13 -0.56
CA TYR A 253 -3.39 -10.07 -1.18
C TYR A 253 -2.96 -9.83 -2.63
N LEU A 254 -1.66 -9.72 -2.87
CA LEU A 254 -1.12 -9.49 -4.21
C LEU A 254 -1.38 -10.69 -5.14
N GLY A 255 -1.27 -11.92 -4.63
CA GLY A 255 -1.55 -13.12 -5.38
C GLY A 255 -3.02 -13.24 -5.79
N ARG A 256 -3.96 -12.90 -4.91
CA ARG A 256 -5.40 -12.84 -5.24
C ARG A 256 -5.70 -11.80 -6.30
N LEU A 257 -5.11 -10.60 -6.20
CA LEU A 257 -5.26 -9.58 -7.24
C LEU A 257 -4.64 -10.02 -8.56
N GLN A 258 -3.48 -10.69 -8.54
CA GLN A 258 -2.87 -11.23 -9.76
C GLN A 258 -3.79 -12.24 -10.45
N GLN A 259 -4.43 -13.14 -9.70
CA GLN A 259 -5.39 -14.08 -10.26
C GLN A 259 -6.57 -13.37 -10.95
N ILE A 260 -7.07 -12.28 -10.35
CA ILE A 260 -8.14 -11.47 -10.95
C ILE A 260 -7.65 -10.80 -12.24
N PHE A 261 -6.43 -10.27 -12.27
CA PHE A 261 -5.85 -9.64 -13.47
C PHE A 261 -5.63 -10.66 -14.59
N ASP A 262 -5.12 -11.84 -14.25
CA ASP A 262 -4.92 -12.92 -15.21
C ASP A 262 -6.28 -13.41 -15.78
N ALA A 263 -7.31 -13.55 -14.94
CA ALA A 263 -8.67 -13.89 -15.35
C ALA A 263 -9.32 -12.83 -16.26
N ALA A 264 -8.99 -11.53 -16.02
CA ALA A 264 -9.46 -10.42 -16.85
C ALA A 264 -8.66 -10.27 -18.17
N GLY A 265 -7.69 -11.13 -18.43
CA GLY A 265 -6.81 -11.03 -19.60
C GLY A 265 -5.87 -9.82 -19.57
N ILE A 266 -5.65 -9.22 -18.39
CA ILE A 266 -4.75 -8.08 -18.23
C ILE A 266 -3.32 -8.60 -18.15
N ASN A 267 -2.53 -8.37 -19.20
CA ASN A 267 -1.15 -8.86 -19.30
C ASN A 267 -0.16 -8.00 -18.48
N VAL A 268 -0.45 -7.89 -17.16
CA VAL A 268 0.38 -7.17 -16.19
C VAL A 268 0.77 -8.12 -15.06
N GLN A 269 2.00 -8.04 -14.56
CA GLN A 269 2.50 -8.87 -13.47
C GLN A 269 2.91 -8.03 -12.27
N ILE A 270 2.23 -8.23 -11.15
CA ILE A 270 2.62 -7.62 -9.86
C ILE A 270 3.91 -8.29 -9.37
N GLN A 271 4.90 -7.49 -9.00
CA GLN A 271 6.18 -7.97 -8.50
C GLN A 271 6.62 -7.21 -7.25
N ASN A 272 7.04 -7.95 -6.22
CA ASN A 272 7.76 -7.40 -5.07
C ASN A 272 9.15 -8.05 -4.98
N PRO A 273 10.22 -7.39 -5.47
CA PRO A 273 11.56 -7.95 -5.43
C PRO A 273 12.17 -8.01 -4.02
N TYR A 274 11.51 -7.42 -3.03
CA TYR A 274 11.98 -7.34 -1.65
C TYR A 274 11.17 -8.16 -0.66
N ALA A 275 10.32 -9.07 -1.15
CA ALA A 275 9.46 -9.90 -0.31
C ALA A 275 10.22 -10.73 0.74
N LEU A 276 11.50 -11.08 0.46
CA LEU A 276 12.37 -11.85 1.34
C LEU A 276 13.50 -11.03 1.97
N LYS A 277 13.37 -9.69 1.98
CA LYS A 277 14.36 -8.78 2.57
C LYS A 277 13.75 -7.95 3.69
N THR A 278 14.54 -7.68 4.74
CA THR A 278 14.21 -6.63 5.72
C THR A 278 14.48 -5.24 5.10
N LYS A 279 13.96 -4.20 5.73
CA LYS A 279 14.28 -2.82 5.32
C LYS A 279 15.79 -2.51 5.48
N GLY A 280 16.44 -3.05 6.52
CA GLY A 280 17.89 -2.92 6.71
C GLY A 280 18.68 -3.62 5.62
N GLU A 281 18.24 -4.80 5.16
CA GLU A 281 18.85 -5.49 4.02
C GLU A 281 18.65 -4.73 2.71
N MET A 282 17.49 -4.09 2.52
CA MET A 282 17.26 -3.24 1.36
C MET A 282 18.20 -2.03 1.34
N MET A 283 18.36 -1.33 2.47
CA MET A 283 19.24 -0.17 2.57
C MET A 283 20.70 -0.55 2.35
N ALA A 284 21.19 -1.58 3.02
CA ALA A 284 22.57 -2.04 2.89
C ALA A 284 22.88 -2.58 1.48
N GLY A 285 21.91 -3.21 0.84
CA GLY A 285 22.06 -3.80 -0.51
C GLY A 285 21.59 -2.90 -1.65
N CYS A 286 21.28 -1.63 -1.41
CA CYS A 286 20.87 -0.67 -2.44
C CYS A 286 22.02 -0.46 -3.45
N LEU A 287 21.71 -0.55 -4.73
CA LEU A 287 22.72 -0.53 -5.80
C LEU A 287 23.36 0.84 -6.04
N ASN A 288 22.69 1.92 -5.62
CA ASN A 288 23.26 3.27 -5.67
C ASN A 288 23.19 3.93 -4.30
N GLN A 289 24.27 3.77 -3.53
CA GLN A 289 24.38 4.26 -2.16
C GLN A 289 24.37 5.78 -2.06
N ASP A 290 24.89 6.49 -3.06
CA ASP A 290 24.96 7.95 -3.05
C ASP A 290 23.56 8.56 -3.20
N LEU A 291 22.74 8.04 -4.13
CA LEU A 291 21.33 8.43 -4.25
C LEU A 291 20.54 8.07 -3.00
N LEU A 292 20.80 6.90 -2.40
CA LEU A 292 20.14 6.51 -1.15
C LEU A 292 20.49 7.49 -0.02
N LYS A 293 21.75 7.83 0.18
CA LYS A 293 22.21 8.82 1.20
C LYS A 293 21.55 10.17 1.00
N GLN A 294 21.45 10.62 -0.24
CA GLN A 294 20.83 11.92 -0.58
C GLN A 294 19.34 11.99 -0.15
N HIS A 295 18.60 10.88 -0.26
CA HIS A 295 17.14 10.89 -0.14
C HIS A 295 16.59 10.11 1.07
N ALA A 296 17.38 9.24 1.70
CA ALA A 296 16.91 8.35 2.76
C ALA A 296 16.22 9.11 3.90
N VAL A 297 16.82 10.18 4.39
CA VAL A 297 16.29 10.96 5.53
C VAL A 297 14.96 11.63 5.20
N THR A 298 14.76 12.08 3.96
CA THR A 298 13.54 12.77 3.51
C THR A 298 12.38 11.81 3.22
N SER A 299 12.65 10.50 3.06
CA SER A 299 11.63 9.49 2.80
C SER A 299 10.68 9.28 3.99
N THR A 300 9.43 8.93 3.72
CA THR A 300 8.41 8.71 4.77
C THR A 300 8.32 7.24 5.17
N SER A 301 8.37 6.96 6.49
CA SER A 301 8.13 5.61 7.04
C SER A 301 7.10 5.59 8.17
N CYS A 302 6.75 6.74 8.74
CA CYS A 302 5.90 6.83 9.93
C CYS A 302 4.43 6.55 9.60
N GLY A 303 3.82 5.55 10.23
CA GLY A 303 2.39 5.27 10.11
C GLY A 303 1.46 6.34 10.70
N ARG A 304 2.02 7.32 11.42
CA ARG A 304 1.29 8.42 12.08
C ARG A 304 1.79 9.80 11.61
N PHE A 305 2.39 9.86 10.42
CA PHE A 305 3.11 11.03 9.91
C PHE A 305 2.26 12.32 9.92
N GLN A 306 1.03 12.26 9.42
CA GLN A 306 0.11 13.40 9.41
C GLN A 306 -0.28 13.86 10.82
N ARG A 307 -0.49 12.91 11.75
CA ARG A 307 -0.88 13.19 13.15
C ARG A 307 0.19 13.99 13.89
N PHE A 308 1.47 13.85 13.50
CA PHE A 308 2.60 14.57 14.08
C PHE A 308 3.10 15.73 13.20
N GLY A 309 2.19 16.35 12.43
CA GLY A 309 2.54 17.53 11.62
C GLY A 309 3.59 17.23 10.56
N TYR A 310 3.48 16.05 9.91
CA TYR A 310 4.40 15.59 8.87
C TYR A 310 5.84 15.36 9.37
N LYS A 311 5.96 14.84 10.60
CA LYS A 311 7.21 14.39 11.21
C LYS A 311 7.13 12.91 11.59
N HIS A 312 8.27 12.25 11.63
CA HIS A 312 8.35 10.87 12.13
C HIS A 312 8.14 10.88 13.65
N CYS A 313 7.19 10.06 14.15
CA CYS A 313 6.98 10.01 15.61
C CYS A 313 8.14 9.35 16.36
N GLY A 314 8.89 8.46 15.73
CA GLY A 314 10.03 7.75 16.32
C GLY A 314 9.68 6.47 17.08
N ARG A 315 8.41 6.24 17.44
CA ARG A 315 7.98 5.16 18.35
C ARG A 315 7.05 4.12 17.73
N CYS A 316 6.28 4.45 16.67
CA CYS A 316 5.43 3.46 16.00
C CYS A 316 6.28 2.36 15.35
N VAL A 317 5.69 1.17 15.12
CA VAL A 317 6.43 0.04 14.52
C VAL A 317 7.17 0.42 13.23
N PRO A 318 6.57 1.14 12.25
CA PRO A 318 7.32 1.56 11.07
C PRO A 318 8.50 2.50 11.38
N CYS A 319 8.42 3.34 12.44
CA CYS A 319 9.55 4.15 12.87
C CYS A 319 10.64 3.33 13.55
N GLN A 320 10.28 2.32 14.35
CA GLN A 320 11.26 1.41 14.96
C GLN A 320 11.99 0.60 13.89
N VAL A 321 11.24 0.05 12.91
CA VAL A 321 11.85 -0.63 11.75
C VAL A 321 12.77 0.31 10.97
N ARG A 322 12.38 1.58 10.76
CA ARG A 322 13.26 2.58 10.12
C ARG A 322 14.56 2.79 10.91
N ARG A 323 14.48 3.02 12.22
CA ARG A 323 15.66 3.22 13.07
C ARG A 323 16.57 2.00 13.05
N ALA A 324 16.01 0.81 13.23
CA ALA A 324 16.75 -0.45 13.16
C ALA A 324 17.44 -0.65 11.79
N SER A 325 16.78 -0.22 10.72
CA SER A 325 17.33 -0.30 9.36
C SER A 325 18.50 0.65 9.15
N PHE A 326 18.44 1.87 9.68
CA PHE A 326 19.58 2.79 9.66
C PHE A 326 20.75 2.24 10.48
N MET A 327 20.51 1.68 11.67
CA MET A 327 21.57 1.05 12.49
C MET A 327 22.27 -0.08 11.73
N ARG A 328 21.54 -0.85 10.93
CA ARG A 328 22.11 -1.92 10.10
C ARG A 328 22.91 -1.37 8.91
N TRP A 329 22.43 -0.30 8.29
CA TRP A 329 23.02 0.28 7.09
C TRP A 329 24.21 1.19 7.43
N ASP A 330 23.94 2.28 8.12
CA ASP A 330 24.92 3.26 8.60
C ASP A 330 24.21 4.17 9.60
N GLU A 331 24.45 3.96 10.91
CA GLU A 331 23.82 4.68 11.99
C GLU A 331 24.01 6.19 11.90
N LEU A 332 25.18 6.63 11.43
CA LEU A 332 25.52 8.05 11.29
C LEU A 332 24.70 8.78 10.24
N GLN A 333 24.04 8.05 9.34
CA GLN A 333 23.18 8.63 8.31
C GLN A 333 21.75 8.93 8.81
N ASP A 334 21.33 8.44 9.98
CA ASP A 334 19.99 8.74 10.51
C ASP A 334 19.93 10.13 11.15
N SER A 335 19.92 11.16 10.34
CA SER A 335 19.64 12.53 10.77
C SER A 335 18.15 12.87 10.82
N THR A 336 17.27 11.86 10.84
CA THR A 336 15.83 12.04 10.94
C THR A 336 15.46 12.70 12.27
N LYS A 337 14.77 13.84 12.21
CA LYS A 337 14.23 14.50 13.41
C LYS A 337 12.95 13.78 13.85
N TYR A 338 13.09 12.92 14.83
CA TYR A 338 11.96 12.25 15.46
C TYR A 338 11.28 13.17 16.48
N VAL A 339 9.93 13.06 16.60
CA VAL A 339 9.20 13.76 17.66
C VAL A 339 9.60 13.22 19.04
N TYR A 340 9.86 11.91 19.11
CA TYR A 340 10.32 11.21 20.30
C TYR A 340 11.64 10.50 19.98
N ASP A 341 12.74 11.13 20.35
CA ASP A 341 14.09 10.62 20.03
C ASP A 341 14.47 9.41 20.87
N ASN A 342 14.09 9.40 22.15
CA ASN A 342 14.43 8.33 23.07
C ASN A 342 13.27 7.32 23.22
N LEU A 343 13.53 6.04 22.96
CA LEU A 343 12.56 4.98 23.13
C LEU A 343 12.39 4.54 24.59
N SER A 344 13.39 4.72 25.45
CA SER A 344 13.38 4.28 26.86
C SER A 344 12.53 5.16 27.78
N ILE A 345 12.18 6.39 27.38
CA ILE A 345 11.40 7.30 28.18
C ILE A 345 9.95 6.78 28.27
N ASN A 346 9.54 6.40 29.48
CA ASN A 346 8.18 5.93 29.75
C ASN A 346 7.46 7.00 30.59
N THR A 347 6.87 8.00 29.93
CA THR A 347 6.02 9.01 30.58
C THR A 347 4.56 8.80 30.22
N PRO A 348 3.58 9.31 31.00
CA PRO A 348 2.16 9.23 30.66
C PRO A 348 1.83 9.79 29.27
N GLN A 349 2.60 10.75 28.76
CA GLN A 349 2.47 11.28 27.40
C GLN A 349 2.81 10.21 26.34
N TYR A 350 3.68 9.25 26.65
CA TYR A 350 4.10 8.16 25.78
C TYR A 350 3.29 6.88 25.99
N GLY A 351 2.53 6.78 27.08
CA GLY A 351 1.71 5.60 27.42
C GLY A 351 0.61 5.23 26.39
N ARG A 352 0.32 6.16 25.45
CA ARG A 352 -0.54 5.88 24.29
C ARG A 352 0.19 5.16 23.15
N PHE A 353 1.50 4.93 23.26
CA PHE A 353 2.34 4.26 22.28
C PHE A 353 2.76 2.89 22.79
N GLU A 354 1.82 1.97 22.84
CA GLU A 354 2.09 0.57 23.17
C GLU A 354 3.04 -0.11 22.19
N ASP A 355 3.27 0.50 21.00
CA ASP A 355 4.10 -0.10 19.95
C ASP A 355 5.52 -0.45 20.41
N VAL A 356 6.17 0.39 21.23
CA VAL A 356 7.52 0.10 21.75
C VAL A 356 7.49 -1.09 22.70
N ARG A 357 6.57 -1.06 23.68
CA ARG A 357 6.39 -2.16 24.63
C ARG A 357 6.04 -3.47 23.93
N SER A 358 5.12 -3.40 22.97
CA SER A 358 4.65 -4.58 22.25
C SER A 358 5.76 -5.21 21.40
N VAL A 359 6.62 -4.40 20.75
CA VAL A 359 7.80 -4.91 20.02
C VAL A 359 8.77 -5.57 21.00
N GLY A 360 9.05 -4.95 22.16
CA GLY A 360 9.86 -5.57 23.20
C GLY A 360 9.29 -6.91 23.68
N MET A 361 7.99 -6.97 23.91
CA MET A 361 7.31 -8.23 24.28
C MET A 361 7.40 -9.29 23.19
N ALA A 362 7.27 -8.93 21.91
CA ALA A 362 7.43 -9.87 20.81
C ALA A 362 8.85 -10.44 20.76
N VAL A 363 9.88 -9.59 20.92
CA VAL A 363 11.28 -10.02 21.00
C VAL A 363 11.50 -10.97 22.20
N ALA A 364 10.95 -10.63 23.38
CA ALA A 364 11.04 -11.46 24.56
C ALA A 364 10.31 -12.81 24.38
N SER A 365 9.11 -12.82 23.78
CA SER A 365 8.35 -14.05 23.52
C SER A 365 9.13 -15.00 22.59
N VAL A 366 9.77 -14.44 21.55
CA VAL A 366 10.61 -15.27 20.65
C VAL A 366 11.80 -15.89 21.40
N ALA A 367 12.41 -15.14 22.32
CA ALA A 367 13.51 -15.65 23.12
C ALA A 367 13.05 -16.72 24.14
N GLN A 368 11.84 -16.61 24.68
CA GLN A 368 11.29 -17.50 25.70
C GLN A 368 10.61 -18.73 25.08
N ASP A 369 9.73 -18.53 24.08
CA ASP A 369 8.80 -19.56 23.58
C ASP A 369 9.25 -20.13 22.23
N GLY A 370 10.24 -19.49 21.59
CA GLY A 370 10.74 -19.84 20.27
C GLY A 370 10.01 -19.12 19.12
N PHE A 371 10.69 -19.03 18.00
CA PHE A 371 10.23 -18.30 16.81
C PHE A 371 8.96 -18.90 16.20
N ASP A 372 8.88 -20.23 16.09
CA ASP A 372 7.73 -20.88 15.43
C ASP A 372 6.44 -20.71 16.23
N GLN A 373 6.51 -20.77 17.56
CA GLN A 373 5.36 -20.54 18.42
C GLN A 373 4.87 -19.08 18.33
N TRP A 374 5.79 -18.13 18.37
CA TRP A 374 5.47 -16.73 18.21
C TRP A 374 4.87 -16.41 16.83
N LEU A 375 5.45 -16.98 15.77
CA LEU A 375 5.01 -16.74 14.39
C LEU A 375 3.59 -17.26 14.13
N GLY A 376 3.22 -18.41 14.74
CA GLY A 376 1.91 -19.03 14.60
C GLY A 376 1.56 -19.28 13.13
N HIS A 377 0.40 -18.76 12.71
CA HIS A 377 -0.14 -18.97 11.35
C HIS A 377 0.24 -17.87 10.36
N SER A 378 1.15 -16.96 10.69
CA SER A 378 1.44 -15.77 9.85
C SER A 378 1.98 -16.11 8.45
N LEU A 379 2.56 -17.30 8.26
CA LEU A 379 3.03 -17.79 6.95
C LEU A 379 2.12 -18.85 6.32
N PHE A 380 0.90 -19.03 6.84
CA PHE A 380 -0.08 -19.95 6.25
C PHE A 380 -0.85 -19.24 5.13
N SER A 381 -0.30 -19.30 3.93
CA SER A 381 -0.92 -18.79 2.71
C SER A 381 -0.46 -19.64 1.53
N PRO A 382 -1.34 -19.98 0.57
CA PRO A 382 -0.95 -20.69 -0.64
C PRO A 382 -0.04 -19.86 -1.55
N PHE A 383 0.02 -18.54 -1.36
CA PHE A 383 0.87 -17.61 -2.10
C PHE A 383 2.25 -17.42 -1.47
N ILE A 384 2.50 -18.00 -0.29
CA ILE A 384 3.83 -18.02 0.35
C ILE A 384 4.52 -19.32 -0.01
N ILE A 385 5.26 -19.33 -1.13
CA ILE A 385 5.92 -20.51 -1.67
C ILE A 385 7.23 -20.80 -0.89
N ASP A 386 8.08 -19.78 -0.70
CA ASP A 386 9.36 -19.88 0.02
C ASP A 386 9.19 -19.55 1.51
N ARG A 387 8.60 -20.49 2.27
CA ARG A 387 8.42 -20.33 3.73
C ARG A 387 9.73 -20.16 4.47
N ALA A 388 10.78 -20.88 4.04
CA ALA A 388 12.10 -20.80 4.67
C ALA A 388 12.73 -19.43 4.50
N GLY A 389 12.65 -18.86 3.29
CA GLY A 389 13.10 -17.48 3.02
C GLY A 389 12.34 -16.44 3.85
N TYR A 390 11.01 -16.56 3.95
CA TYR A 390 10.21 -15.68 4.81
C TYR A 390 10.56 -15.83 6.30
N SER A 391 10.73 -17.06 6.79
CA SER A 391 11.14 -17.30 8.19
C SER A 391 12.49 -16.65 8.50
N ARG A 392 13.49 -16.86 7.64
CA ARG A 392 14.82 -16.24 7.75
C ARG A 392 14.71 -14.70 7.79
N MET A 393 13.94 -14.11 6.88
CA MET A 393 13.73 -12.65 6.81
C MET A 393 13.04 -12.12 8.09
N LEU A 394 12.05 -12.84 8.64
CA LEU A 394 11.37 -12.45 9.86
C LEU A 394 12.28 -12.53 11.09
N VAL A 395 13.09 -13.60 11.21
CA VAL A 395 14.12 -13.70 12.26
C VAL A 395 15.10 -12.54 12.17
N GLN A 396 15.58 -12.23 10.96
CA GLN A 396 16.49 -11.10 10.74
C GLN A 396 15.84 -9.75 11.14
N GLY A 397 14.57 -9.53 10.80
CA GLY A 397 13.87 -8.29 11.16
C GLY A 397 13.63 -8.17 12.68
N LEU A 398 13.40 -9.26 13.38
CA LEU A 398 13.33 -9.29 14.85
C LEU A 398 14.69 -9.00 15.48
N ASP A 399 15.78 -9.54 14.94
CA ASP A 399 17.14 -9.26 15.42
C ASP A 399 17.49 -7.77 15.25
N GLU A 400 17.13 -7.16 14.11
CA GLU A 400 17.30 -5.72 13.90
C GLU A 400 16.54 -4.90 14.95
N LEU A 401 15.29 -5.28 15.28
CA LEU A 401 14.50 -4.61 16.33
C LEU A 401 15.06 -4.86 17.72
N ALA A 402 15.54 -6.07 18.01
CA ALA A 402 16.17 -6.41 19.30
C ALA A 402 17.44 -5.57 19.54
N LYS A 403 18.28 -5.39 18.51
CA LYS A 403 19.46 -4.51 18.57
C LYS A 403 19.07 -3.07 18.85
N LEU A 404 18.05 -2.56 18.18
CA LEU A 404 17.53 -1.21 18.44
C LEU A 404 17.05 -1.06 19.90
N HIS A 405 16.30 -2.04 20.41
CA HIS A 405 15.80 -2.03 21.79
C HIS A 405 16.94 -2.09 22.78
N SER A 406 17.93 -2.97 22.56
CA SER A 406 19.13 -3.07 23.40
C SER A 406 19.92 -1.74 23.44
N PHE A 407 20.08 -1.06 22.30
CA PHE A 407 20.74 0.25 22.21
C PHE A 407 20.08 1.29 23.12
N TYR A 408 18.75 1.27 23.24
CA TYR A 408 18.01 2.16 24.14
C TYR A 408 17.83 1.61 25.56
N GLY A 409 18.49 0.50 25.91
CA GLY A 409 18.38 -0.12 27.24
C GLY A 409 17.00 -0.71 27.56
N LEU A 410 16.21 -1.01 26.54
CA LEU A 410 14.93 -1.70 26.67
C LEU A 410 15.19 -3.21 26.80
N LYS A 411 14.74 -3.79 27.94
CA LYS A 411 14.86 -5.23 28.22
C LYS A 411 13.51 -5.91 28.03
#